data_39ed09d31ed1d635e7f2a56b4ffe0e67
#
_entry.id   39ed09d31ed1d635e7f2a56b4ffe0e67
#
_cell.length_a   1.000
_cell.length_b   1.000
_cell.length_c   1.000
_cell.angle_alpha   90.00
_cell.angle_beta   90.00
_cell.angle_gamma   90.00
#
_symmetry.space_group_name_H-M   'P 1'
#
loop_
_entity.id
_entity.type
_entity.pdbx_description
1 polymer ?
#
loop_
_entity_poly.entity_id
_entity_poly.type
_entity_poly.pdbx_seq_one_letter_code
_entity_poly.pdbx_strand_id
1 'polypeptide(L)'
;FLRTFAPIMIDVVSIVQVKAYARQGGLFLSLAWLVSFALILLVPKSSWGGLVAMSSPFLVGWLLQRFRNEALDGAISFRRALVFSCLTFFYASMIFALAQYVYFRFLDHGLFLTNIVNQAGLLAEVYKQNGMPTADITEGLTLMGQLSPIELAFLFMMQNIFIGWVVSLPVALFCKKKQR
;
A
#
# COMPACT_ATOMS: atom_id res chain seq x y z
N PHE A 1 -15.59 21.76 36.80
CA PHE A 1 -14.23 21.87 36.21
C PHE A 1 -13.53 20.55 35.99
N LEU A 2 -13.94 19.42 36.59
CA LEU A 2 -13.30 18.10 36.46
C LEU A 2 -13.77 17.26 35.25
N ARG A 3 -14.79 17.67 34.50
CA ARG A 3 -15.31 16.94 33.33
C ARG A 3 -14.59 17.21 32.00
N THR A 4 -13.69 18.19 31.95
CA THR A 4 -13.05 18.62 30.69
C THR A 4 -11.75 17.88 30.37
N PHE A 5 -11.14 17.15 31.32
CA PHE A 5 -9.85 16.47 31.13
C PHE A 5 -9.99 14.97 30.78
N ALA A 6 -11.16 14.36 30.99
CA ALA A 6 -11.39 12.97 30.69
C ALA A 6 -11.28 12.60 29.18
N PRO A 7 -11.70 13.43 28.20
CA PRO A 7 -11.62 13.07 26.78
C PRO A 7 -10.20 13.03 26.24
N ILE A 8 -9.24 13.76 26.81
CA ILE A 8 -7.85 13.85 26.29
C ILE A 8 -7.04 12.60 26.67
N MET A 9 -7.22 12.06 27.86
CA MET A 9 -6.50 10.85 28.28
C MET A 9 -6.96 9.59 27.56
N ILE A 10 -8.23 9.50 27.21
CA ILE A 10 -8.80 8.37 26.46
C ILE A 10 -8.23 8.33 25.04
N ASP A 11 -7.91 9.48 24.44
CA ASP A 11 -7.35 9.55 23.09
C ASP A 11 -5.92 9.01 22.99
N VAL A 12 -5.07 9.22 23.99
CA VAL A 12 -3.66 8.79 23.96
C VAL A 12 -3.55 7.25 23.97
N VAL A 13 -4.24 6.59 24.89
CA VAL A 13 -4.28 5.10 24.97
C VAL A 13 -4.83 4.53 23.67
N SER A 14 -5.87 5.13 23.15
CA SER A 14 -6.50 4.78 21.88
C SER A 14 -5.52 4.85 20.70
N ILE A 15 -4.73 5.92 20.61
CA ILE A 15 -3.74 6.12 19.54
C ILE A 15 -2.61 5.09 19.66
N VAL A 16 -2.13 4.80 20.86
CA VAL A 16 -1.07 3.81 21.09
C VAL A 16 -1.53 2.42 20.67
N GLN A 17 -2.74 2.01 21.01
CA GLN A 17 -3.31 0.74 20.58
C GLN A 17 -3.43 0.65 19.06
N VAL A 18 -3.98 1.68 18.41
CA VAL A 18 -4.10 1.73 16.94
C VAL A 18 -2.73 1.59 16.28
N LYS A 19 -1.70 2.31 16.76
CA LYS A 19 -0.34 2.22 16.21
C LYS A 19 0.26 0.82 16.38
N ALA A 20 0.08 0.18 17.54
CA ALA A 20 0.62 -1.14 17.81
C ALA A 20 0.02 -2.20 16.86
N TYR A 21 -1.30 -2.24 16.76
CA TYR A 21 -1.99 -3.16 15.86
C TYR A 21 -1.76 -2.85 14.38
N ALA A 22 -1.71 -1.56 14.00
CA ALA A 22 -1.43 -1.16 12.63
C ALA A 22 0.00 -1.54 12.19
N ARG A 23 0.99 -1.50 13.10
CA ARG A 23 2.36 -1.96 12.83
C ARG A 23 2.41 -3.46 12.58
N GLN A 24 1.71 -4.27 13.38
CA GLN A 24 1.58 -5.71 13.13
C GLN A 24 0.84 -5.98 11.81
N GLY A 25 -0.26 -5.28 11.56
CA GLY A 25 -1.00 -5.36 10.31
C GLY A 25 -0.15 -4.99 9.10
N GLY A 26 0.68 -3.95 9.23
CA GLY A 26 1.64 -3.52 8.20
C GLY A 26 2.68 -4.59 7.87
N LEU A 27 3.15 -5.35 8.87
CA LEU A 27 4.05 -6.47 8.65
C LEU A 27 3.35 -7.58 7.84
N PHE A 28 2.12 -7.98 8.19
CA PHE A 28 1.37 -8.98 7.42
C PHE A 28 1.09 -8.52 5.99
N LEU A 29 0.70 -7.27 5.79
CA LEU A 29 0.46 -6.71 4.47
C LEU A 29 1.74 -6.64 3.63
N SER A 30 2.87 -6.25 4.24
CA SER A 30 4.16 -6.22 3.54
C SER A 30 4.62 -7.60 3.11
N LEU A 31 4.38 -8.65 3.91
CA LEU A 31 4.67 -10.03 3.53
C LEU A 31 3.82 -10.47 2.33
N ALA A 32 2.53 -10.13 2.31
CA ALA A 32 1.68 -10.38 1.15
C ALA A 32 2.20 -9.66 -0.12
N TRP A 33 2.65 -8.43 0.01
CA TRP A 33 3.25 -7.68 -1.10
C TRP A 33 4.59 -8.24 -1.56
N LEU A 34 5.42 -8.76 -0.64
CA LEU A 34 6.66 -9.46 -0.99
C LEU A 34 6.37 -10.73 -1.79
N VAL A 35 5.37 -11.51 -1.38
CA VAL A 35 4.92 -12.68 -2.14
C VAL A 35 4.39 -12.27 -3.51
N SER A 36 3.57 -11.23 -3.58
CA SER A 36 3.07 -10.68 -4.84
C SER A 36 4.21 -10.28 -5.77
N PHE A 37 5.19 -9.53 -5.25
CA PHE A 37 6.35 -9.07 -5.99
C PHE A 37 7.21 -10.23 -6.50
N ALA A 38 7.48 -11.21 -5.64
CA ALA A 38 8.19 -12.43 -6.03
C ALA A 38 7.46 -13.19 -7.14
N LEU A 39 6.14 -13.30 -7.07
CA LEU A 39 5.34 -13.94 -8.14
C LEU A 39 5.42 -13.17 -9.47
N ILE A 40 5.39 -11.83 -9.42
CA ILE A 40 5.55 -11.00 -10.62
C ILE A 40 6.92 -11.22 -11.28
N LEU A 41 7.96 -11.37 -10.48
CA LEU A 41 9.32 -11.56 -10.98
C LEU A 41 9.57 -12.98 -11.48
N LEU A 42 9.13 -14.00 -10.73
CA LEU A 42 9.41 -15.40 -11.03
C LEU A 42 8.47 -15.98 -12.09
N VAL A 43 7.23 -15.48 -12.16
CA VAL A 43 6.20 -15.98 -13.08
C VAL A 43 5.55 -14.82 -13.84
N PRO A 44 6.31 -14.07 -14.67
CA PRO A 44 5.85 -12.80 -15.27
C PRO A 44 4.66 -12.98 -16.24
N LYS A 45 4.43 -14.21 -16.76
CA LYS A 45 3.29 -14.53 -17.63
C LYS A 45 2.00 -14.83 -16.85
N SER A 46 2.07 -14.89 -15.52
CA SER A 46 0.93 -15.22 -14.65
C SER A 46 0.35 -13.96 -14.01
N SER A 47 -0.97 -13.91 -13.91
CA SER A 47 -1.69 -12.82 -13.21
C SER A 47 -1.70 -12.99 -11.69
N TRP A 48 -1.14 -14.06 -11.12
CA TRP A 48 -1.21 -14.37 -9.69
C TRP A 48 -0.62 -13.26 -8.81
N GLY A 49 0.52 -12.69 -9.21
CA GLY A 49 1.13 -11.58 -8.47
C GLY A 49 0.19 -10.39 -8.38
N GLY A 50 -0.41 -9.98 -9.48
CA GLY A 50 -1.40 -8.90 -9.50
C GLY A 50 -2.63 -9.19 -8.63
N LEU A 51 -3.15 -10.43 -8.66
CA LEU A 51 -4.29 -10.83 -7.84
C LEU A 51 -3.98 -10.75 -6.33
N VAL A 52 -2.78 -11.18 -5.92
CA VAL A 52 -2.33 -11.04 -4.53
C VAL A 52 -2.23 -9.57 -4.13
N ALA A 53 -1.67 -8.68 -4.98
CA ALA A 53 -1.64 -7.26 -4.72
C ALA A 53 -3.05 -6.67 -4.59
N MET A 54 -3.97 -7.04 -5.48
CA MET A 54 -5.36 -6.57 -5.44
C MET A 54 -6.16 -7.09 -4.24
N SER A 55 -5.71 -8.14 -3.56
CA SER A 55 -6.33 -8.63 -2.33
C SER A 55 -6.06 -7.74 -1.10
N SER A 56 -5.18 -6.74 -1.21
CA SER A 56 -4.79 -5.84 -0.11
C SER A 56 -5.97 -5.20 0.66
N PRO A 57 -7.04 -4.67 0.00
CA PRO A 57 -8.19 -4.12 0.71
C PRO A 57 -8.88 -5.13 1.63
N PHE A 58 -9.00 -6.37 1.16
CA PHE A 58 -9.64 -7.46 1.92
C PHE A 58 -8.78 -7.86 3.11
N LEU A 59 -7.46 -7.95 2.91
CA LEU A 59 -6.52 -8.25 4.00
C LEU A 59 -6.55 -7.16 5.07
N VAL A 60 -6.50 -5.88 4.68
CA VAL A 60 -6.59 -4.76 5.62
C VAL A 60 -7.95 -4.71 6.30
N GLY A 61 -9.04 -5.00 5.59
CA GLY A 61 -10.37 -5.12 6.16
C GLY A 61 -10.46 -6.24 7.22
N TRP A 62 -9.86 -7.39 6.96
CA TRP A 62 -9.77 -8.49 7.91
C TRP A 62 -8.95 -8.11 9.15
N LEU A 63 -7.77 -7.50 8.98
CA LEU A 63 -6.92 -7.00 10.07
C LEU A 63 -7.66 -5.97 10.93
N LEU A 64 -8.41 -5.07 10.29
CA LEU A 64 -9.22 -4.07 10.98
C LEU A 64 -10.36 -4.69 11.77
N GLN A 65 -11.03 -5.72 11.23
CA GLN A 65 -12.07 -6.47 11.96
C GLN A 65 -11.47 -7.21 13.16
N ARG A 66 -10.30 -7.80 12.99
CA ARG A 66 -9.56 -8.44 14.06
C ARG A 66 -9.22 -7.43 15.17
N PHE A 67 -8.64 -6.29 14.83
CA PHE A 67 -8.36 -5.21 15.79
C PHE A 67 -9.62 -4.75 16.51
N ARG A 68 -10.73 -4.54 15.79
CA ARG A 68 -12.02 -4.15 16.38
C ARG A 68 -12.52 -5.17 17.42
N ASN A 69 -12.40 -6.46 17.09
CA ASN A 69 -12.96 -7.51 17.95
C ASN A 69 -12.05 -7.83 19.14
N GLU A 70 -10.73 -7.77 18.98
CA GLU A 70 -9.77 -8.11 20.02
C GLU A 70 -9.47 -6.95 21.00
N ALA A 71 -9.51 -5.71 20.52
CA ALA A 71 -9.06 -4.55 21.29
C ALA A 71 -10.15 -3.51 21.58
N LEU A 72 -11.32 -3.61 20.94
CA LEU A 72 -12.35 -2.56 20.98
C LEU A 72 -13.76 -3.10 21.24
N ASP A 73 -13.90 -4.25 21.84
CA ASP A 73 -15.19 -4.88 22.21
C ASP A 73 -16.21 -4.92 21.06
N GLY A 74 -15.72 -5.08 19.83
CA GLY A 74 -16.54 -5.22 18.63
C GLY A 74 -17.07 -3.93 18.02
N ALA A 75 -16.72 -2.74 18.53
CA ALA A 75 -17.15 -1.45 18.00
C ALA A 75 -15.95 -0.57 17.59
N ILE A 76 -16.06 0.10 16.44
CA ILE A 76 -15.02 1.03 15.96
C ILE A 76 -15.66 2.20 15.22
N SER A 77 -15.22 3.42 15.53
CA SER A 77 -15.60 4.62 14.81
C SER A 77 -14.92 4.69 13.43
N PHE A 78 -15.55 5.38 12.48
CA PHE A 78 -14.97 5.59 11.14
C PHE A 78 -13.55 6.20 11.20
N ARG A 79 -13.37 7.25 12.01
CA ARG A 79 -12.06 7.92 12.14
C ARG A 79 -10.97 6.97 12.62
N ARG A 80 -11.27 6.15 13.63
CA ARG A 80 -10.32 5.18 14.20
C ARG A 80 -10.01 4.06 13.20
N ALA A 81 -11.00 3.58 12.47
CA ALA A 81 -10.84 2.61 11.39
C ALA A 81 -9.98 3.16 10.24
N LEU A 82 -10.21 4.43 9.85
CA LEU A 82 -9.44 5.11 8.81
C LEU A 82 -7.97 5.27 9.23
N VAL A 83 -7.71 5.78 10.43
CA VAL A 83 -6.33 5.95 10.95
C VAL A 83 -5.61 4.59 11.02
N PHE A 84 -6.29 3.54 11.51
CA PHE A 84 -5.72 2.19 11.52
C PHE A 84 -5.31 1.74 10.11
N SER A 85 -6.21 1.84 9.15
CA SER A 85 -5.95 1.40 7.77
C SER A 85 -4.84 2.21 7.11
N CYS A 86 -4.86 3.53 7.24
CA CYS A 86 -3.79 4.40 6.71
C CYS A 86 -2.43 4.07 7.31
N LEU A 87 -2.35 3.86 8.63
CA LEU A 87 -1.10 3.47 9.29
C LEU A 87 -0.64 2.06 8.87
N THR A 88 -1.57 1.12 8.67
CA THR A 88 -1.24 -0.22 8.18
C THR A 88 -0.60 -0.17 6.80
N PHE A 89 -1.17 0.59 5.86
CA PHE A 89 -0.56 0.81 4.54
C PHE A 89 0.77 1.54 4.63
N PHE A 90 0.89 2.54 5.48
CA PHE A 90 2.13 3.28 5.68
C PHE A 90 3.26 2.35 6.16
N TYR A 91 3.04 1.56 7.23
CA TYR A 91 4.05 0.63 7.73
C TYR A 91 4.39 -0.46 6.71
N ALA A 92 3.39 -0.99 6.00
CA ALA A 92 3.62 -1.96 4.93
C ALA A 92 4.48 -1.38 3.82
N SER A 93 4.20 -0.15 3.37
CA SER A 93 4.95 0.53 2.32
C SER A 93 6.40 0.76 2.70
N MET A 94 6.69 1.13 3.96
CA MET A 94 8.07 1.30 4.43
C MET A 94 8.86 -0.02 4.39
N ILE A 95 8.28 -1.10 4.91
CA ILE A 95 8.94 -2.42 4.92
C ILE A 95 9.13 -2.92 3.49
N PHE A 96 8.12 -2.77 2.65
CA PHE A 96 8.17 -3.19 1.26
C PHE A 96 9.20 -2.39 0.44
N ALA A 97 9.30 -1.07 0.66
CA ALA A 97 10.28 -0.22 0.00
C ALA A 97 11.73 -0.62 0.33
N LEU A 98 11.99 -1.04 1.57
CA LEU A 98 13.30 -1.55 1.95
C LEU A 98 13.65 -2.81 1.15
N ALA A 99 12.71 -3.74 1.01
CA ALA A 99 12.91 -4.94 0.21
C ALA A 99 13.07 -4.63 -1.28
N GLN A 100 12.28 -3.69 -1.82
CA GLN A 100 12.43 -3.22 -3.20
C GLN A 100 13.79 -2.56 -3.44
N TYR A 101 14.27 -1.73 -2.50
CA TYR A 101 15.60 -1.14 -2.60
C TYR A 101 16.70 -2.21 -2.68
N VAL A 102 16.64 -3.22 -1.80
CA VAL A 102 17.59 -4.34 -1.82
C VAL A 102 17.52 -5.08 -3.17
N TYR A 103 16.33 -5.33 -3.67
CA TYR A 103 16.13 -5.96 -4.97
C TYR A 103 16.73 -5.12 -6.10
N PHE A 104 16.36 -3.85 -6.24
CA PHE A 104 16.83 -2.98 -7.32
C PHE A 104 18.33 -2.72 -7.26
N ARG A 105 18.92 -2.70 -6.07
CA ARG A 105 20.35 -2.42 -5.89
C ARG A 105 21.24 -3.62 -6.18
N PHE A 106 20.80 -4.83 -5.83
CA PHE A 106 21.68 -6.01 -5.78
C PHE A 106 21.22 -7.15 -6.70
N LEU A 107 19.96 -7.24 -7.08
CA LEU A 107 19.40 -8.40 -7.78
C LEU A 107 18.84 -8.08 -9.16
N ASP A 108 18.36 -6.87 -9.38
CA ASP A 108 17.60 -6.53 -10.59
C ASP A 108 18.46 -6.36 -11.83
N HIS A 109 19.67 -5.85 -11.68
CA HIS A 109 20.57 -5.52 -12.80
C HIS A 109 19.89 -4.74 -13.95
N GLY A 110 18.82 -3.96 -13.64
CA GLY A 110 18.06 -3.17 -14.61
C GLY A 110 16.95 -3.90 -15.36
N LEU A 111 16.72 -5.18 -15.09
CA LEU A 111 15.70 -6.00 -15.76
C LEU A 111 14.29 -5.49 -15.52
N PHE A 112 14.00 -5.02 -14.31
CA PHE A 112 12.68 -4.52 -13.94
C PHE A 112 12.31 -3.26 -14.75
N LEU A 113 13.20 -2.30 -14.81
CA LEU A 113 13.01 -1.09 -15.62
C LEU A 113 12.88 -1.42 -17.10
N THR A 114 13.73 -2.31 -17.62
CA THR A 114 13.64 -2.76 -19.02
C THR A 114 12.27 -3.36 -19.32
N ASN A 115 11.72 -4.18 -18.42
CA ASN A 115 10.40 -4.77 -18.59
C ASN A 115 9.28 -3.72 -18.55
N ILE A 116 9.36 -2.73 -17.67
CA ILE A 116 8.40 -1.61 -17.61
C ILE A 116 8.45 -0.80 -18.90
N VAL A 117 9.64 -0.43 -19.36
CA VAL A 117 9.84 0.33 -20.60
C VAL A 117 9.25 -0.42 -21.80
N ASN A 118 9.49 -1.73 -21.90
CA ASN A 118 8.94 -2.55 -22.97
C ASN A 118 7.40 -2.62 -22.93
N GLN A 119 6.81 -2.83 -21.75
CA GLN A 119 5.35 -2.86 -21.59
C GLN A 119 4.70 -1.52 -21.91
N ALA A 120 5.31 -0.45 -21.44
CA ALA A 120 4.80 0.90 -21.71
C ALA A 120 5.03 1.34 -23.17
N GLY A 121 6.07 0.83 -23.83
CA GLY A 121 6.25 0.97 -25.27
C GLY A 121 5.09 0.35 -26.07
N LEU A 122 4.67 -0.85 -25.69
CA LEU A 122 3.49 -1.49 -26.28
C LEU A 122 2.21 -0.68 -26.05
N LEU A 123 2.06 -0.14 -24.86
CA LEU A 123 0.92 0.74 -24.54
C LEU A 123 0.96 2.04 -25.36
N ALA A 124 2.11 2.64 -25.52
CA ALA A 124 2.29 3.83 -26.35
C ALA A 124 1.92 3.58 -27.83
N GLU A 125 2.25 2.41 -28.38
CA GLU A 125 1.82 2.03 -29.71
C GLU A 125 0.29 1.93 -29.84
N VAL A 126 -0.39 1.32 -28.87
CA VAL A 126 -1.85 1.26 -28.83
C VAL A 126 -2.48 2.65 -28.73
N TYR A 127 -1.91 3.55 -27.92
CA TYR A 127 -2.36 4.93 -27.81
C TYR A 127 -2.19 5.68 -29.13
N LYS A 128 -1.04 5.50 -29.79
CA LYS A 128 -0.75 6.13 -31.09
C LYS A 128 -1.73 5.66 -32.19
N GLN A 129 -2.05 4.36 -32.21
CA GLN A 129 -3.03 3.79 -33.14
C GLN A 129 -4.44 4.38 -32.94
N ASN A 130 -4.79 4.74 -31.71
CA ASN A 130 -6.06 5.36 -31.35
C ASN A 130 -6.04 6.91 -31.41
N GLY A 131 -4.98 7.52 -31.95
CA GLY A 131 -4.86 8.97 -32.07
C GLY A 131 -4.68 9.72 -30.76
N MET A 132 -4.30 9.03 -29.68
CA MET A 132 -4.07 9.63 -28.36
C MET A 132 -2.62 10.11 -28.22
N PRO A 133 -2.37 11.21 -27.48
CA PRO A 133 -1.02 11.71 -27.26
C PRO A 133 -0.18 10.72 -26.43
N THR A 134 1.05 10.48 -26.88
CA THR A 134 1.99 9.54 -26.23
C THR A 134 3.15 10.27 -25.56
N ALA A 135 3.23 11.59 -25.66
CA ALA A 135 4.34 12.40 -25.15
C ALA A 135 4.57 12.16 -23.65
N ASP A 136 3.50 12.21 -22.86
CA ASP A 136 3.56 12.04 -21.40
C ASP A 136 4.06 10.64 -20.99
N ILE A 137 3.69 9.60 -21.77
CA ILE A 137 4.14 8.22 -21.53
C ILE A 137 5.65 8.11 -21.78
N THR A 138 6.11 8.65 -22.91
CA THR A 138 7.53 8.58 -23.30
C THR A 138 8.42 9.42 -22.37
N GLU A 139 7.96 10.58 -21.95
CA GLU A 139 8.66 11.43 -20.99
C GLU A 139 8.74 10.74 -19.61
N GLY A 140 7.63 10.22 -19.11
CA GLY A 140 7.58 9.49 -17.85
C GLY A 140 8.51 8.27 -17.83
N LEU A 141 8.58 7.51 -18.92
CA LEU A 141 9.51 6.37 -19.05
C LEU A 141 10.98 6.80 -19.05
N THR A 142 11.29 7.89 -19.74
CA THR A 142 12.65 8.45 -19.80
C THR A 142 13.08 8.90 -18.40
N LEU A 143 12.21 9.57 -17.67
CA LEU A 143 12.46 9.98 -16.28
C LEU A 143 12.64 8.78 -15.35
N MET A 144 11.80 7.76 -15.46
CA MET A 144 11.96 6.53 -14.66
C MET A 144 13.27 5.80 -14.95
N GLY A 145 13.72 5.79 -16.20
CA GLY A 145 15.00 5.17 -16.59
C GLY A 145 16.24 5.85 -16.00
N GLN A 146 16.12 7.10 -15.54
CA GLN A 146 17.21 7.87 -14.93
C GLN A 146 17.26 7.73 -13.40
N LEU A 147 16.23 7.12 -12.77
CA LEU A 147 16.15 6.99 -11.32
C LEU A 147 17.19 5.99 -10.79
N SER A 148 17.85 6.38 -9.72
CA SER A 148 18.65 5.47 -8.93
C SER A 148 17.77 4.43 -8.20
N PRO A 149 18.35 3.27 -7.79
CA PRO A 149 17.59 2.24 -7.06
C PRO A 149 16.85 2.75 -5.81
N ILE A 150 17.43 3.71 -5.09
CA ILE A 150 16.79 4.29 -3.90
C ILE A 150 15.62 5.22 -4.27
N GLU A 151 15.79 6.02 -5.33
CA GLU A 151 14.72 6.91 -5.82
C GLU A 151 13.55 6.08 -6.36
N LEU A 152 13.84 4.99 -7.07
CA LEU A 152 12.81 4.08 -7.57
C LEU A 152 12.03 3.42 -6.42
N ALA A 153 12.72 2.90 -5.41
CA ALA A 153 12.08 2.32 -4.22
C ALA A 153 11.25 3.37 -3.46
N PHE A 154 11.73 4.60 -3.35
CA PHE A 154 11.01 5.71 -2.74
C PHE A 154 9.77 6.10 -3.53
N LEU A 155 9.85 6.15 -4.85
CA LEU A 155 8.72 6.43 -5.73
C LEU A 155 7.60 5.40 -5.53
N PHE A 156 7.93 4.10 -5.54
CA PHE A 156 6.96 3.04 -5.27
C PHE A 156 6.41 3.10 -3.84
N MET A 157 7.21 3.46 -2.86
CA MET A 157 6.75 3.66 -1.49
C MET A 157 5.66 4.75 -1.43
N MET A 158 5.93 5.91 -2.03
CA MET A 158 4.97 7.02 -2.05
C MET A 158 3.69 6.65 -2.79
N GLN A 159 3.81 5.96 -3.92
CA GLN A 159 2.66 5.45 -4.67
C GLN A 159 1.81 4.50 -3.82
N ASN A 160 2.44 3.54 -3.14
CA ASN A 160 1.76 2.58 -2.28
C ASN A 160 1.06 3.25 -1.09
N ILE A 161 1.69 4.27 -0.47
CA ILE A 161 1.06 5.09 0.59
C ILE A 161 -0.17 5.79 0.05
N PHE A 162 -0.06 6.46 -1.10
CA PHE A 162 -1.16 7.22 -1.69
C PHE A 162 -2.34 6.32 -2.04
N ILE A 163 -2.09 5.23 -2.77
CA ILE A 163 -3.12 4.22 -3.11
C ILE A 163 -3.72 3.64 -1.82
N GLY A 164 -2.89 3.32 -0.83
CA GLY A 164 -3.33 2.79 0.45
C GLY A 164 -4.26 3.75 1.19
N TRP A 165 -4.02 5.05 1.15
CA TRP A 165 -4.90 6.05 1.75
C TRP A 165 -6.26 6.11 1.04
N VAL A 166 -6.25 6.10 -0.28
CA VAL A 166 -7.50 6.06 -1.07
C VAL A 166 -8.30 4.80 -0.75
N VAL A 167 -7.65 3.63 -0.71
CA VAL A 167 -8.26 2.34 -0.39
C VAL A 167 -8.75 2.28 1.07
N SER A 168 -8.09 2.98 1.98
CA SER A 168 -8.49 3.02 3.40
C SER A 168 -9.86 3.63 3.61
N LEU A 169 -10.32 4.52 2.73
CA LEU A 169 -11.65 5.14 2.83
C LEU A 169 -12.78 4.10 2.74
N PRO A 170 -12.91 3.31 1.66
CA PRO A 170 -13.95 2.28 1.58
C PRO A 170 -13.76 1.21 2.66
N VAL A 171 -12.54 0.76 2.96
CA VAL A 171 -12.29 -0.23 4.01
C VAL A 171 -12.82 0.25 5.37
N ALA A 172 -12.54 1.50 5.75
CA ALA A 172 -13.03 2.08 7.00
C ALA A 172 -14.56 2.24 7.01
N LEU A 173 -15.17 2.57 5.86
CA LEU A 173 -16.63 2.69 5.73
C LEU A 173 -17.34 1.36 5.94
N PHE A 174 -16.85 0.28 5.34
CA PHE A 174 -17.45 -1.04 5.46
C PHE A 174 -17.21 -1.69 6.83
N CYS A 175 -16.07 -1.42 7.46
CA CYS A 175 -15.69 -2.06 8.72
C CYS A 175 -16.16 -1.29 9.97
N LYS A 176 -16.61 -0.01 9.85
CA LYS A 176 -17.13 0.76 10.98
C LYS A 176 -18.33 0.05 11.61
N LYS A 177 -18.37 0.03 12.93
CA LYS A 177 -19.49 -0.51 13.71
C LYS A 177 -19.71 0.36 14.95
N LYS A 178 -20.91 0.91 15.08
CA LYS A 178 -21.29 1.74 16.24
C LYS A 178 -21.62 0.83 17.41
N GLN A 179 -21.23 1.21 18.63
CA GLN A 179 -21.79 0.59 19.85
C GLN A 179 -23.31 0.79 19.85
N ARG A 180 -24.04 -0.29 20.05
CA ARG A 180 -25.48 -0.25 20.32
C ARG A 180 -25.72 0.07 21.77
#